data_67f715b2c5cb592b225ed7db0d72c05a
#
_entry.id   67f715b2c5cb592b225ed7db0d72c05a
#
_cell.length_a   1.000
_cell.length_b   1.000
_cell.length_c   1.000
_cell.angle_alpha   90.00
_cell.angle_beta   90.00
_cell.angle_gamma   90.00
#
_symmetry.space_group_name_H-M   'P 1'
#
loop_
_entity.id
_entity.type
_entity.pdbx_description
1 polymer ?
#
loop_
_entity_poly.entity_id
_entity_poly.type
_entity_poly.pdbx_seq_one_letter_code
_entity_poly.pdbx_strand_id
1 'polypeptide(L)'
;MRIAVLGATSQIAKDLILSFSDHGSHELILFARRQDAVSQWLGSVGLVDRYVVADFTAFRAEDYFDAILNFVGVGNPARTAEMGASIFDVTLKYDEMALDYVCQHPNCRYIFLSSGAAYGGSFDAPVDVHTKAVLAINHLQPQAWYGVAKMHAESRHRALTHLPIVDIRVFNYISASMEASAAFFTSDLLRAIQTRTTLFTSKSSMVRDYLGPEDFHQLVHKILTAPGTNAVVDCYTLAPVEKMALLAAVQERYGLIYALTDSAAGTNATGLKKNYFSTHPGAKSFGYAPTQTALSNVLHAFDICLGK
;
A
#
# COMPACT_ATOMS: atom_id res chain seq x y z
N MET A 1 18.45 12.60 -5.23
CA MET A 1 17.78 13.06 -4.01
C MET A 1 18.22 12.17 -2.87
N ARG A 2 18.33 12.73 -1.67
CA ARG A 2 18.53 11.98 -0.43
C ARG A 2 17.17 11.76 0.24
N ILE A 3 16.76 10.51 0.41
CA ILE A 3 15.40 10.14 0.79
C ILE A 3 15.42 9.28 2.05
N ALA A 4 14.66 9.71 3.08
CA ALA A 4 14.40 8.89 4.25
C ALA A 4 13.20 7.97 3.99
N VAL A 5 13.38 6.66 4.12
CA VAL A 5 12.33 5.65 3.98
C VAL A 5 11.97 5.12 5.37
N LEU A 6 10.86 5.57 5.93
CA LEU A 6 10.36 5.12 7.22
C LEU A 6 9.52 3.86 7.05
N GLY A 7 9.86 2.80 7.78
CA GLY A 7 9.16 1.51 7.69
C GLY A 7 9.65 0.62 6.54
N ALA A 8 10.96 0.56 6.33
CA ALA A 8 11.62 -0.21 5.27
C ALA A 8 11.36 -1.73 5.30
N THR A 9 10.73 -2.26 6.35
CA THR A 9 10.27 -3.67 6.40
C THR A 9 8.93 -3.90 5.69
N SER A 10 8.21 -2.85 5.31
CA SER A 10 6.94 -2.96 4.57
C SER A 10 7.15 -3.56 3.18
N GLN A 11 6.23 -4.41 2.72
CA GLN A 11 6.25 -4.98 1.36
C GLN A 11 6.35 -3.86 0.31
N ILE A 12 5.47 -2.88 0.35
CA ILE A 12 5.44 -1.78 -0.62
C ILE A 12 6.74 -0.95 -0.58
N ALA A 13 7.31 -0.75 0.63
CA ALA A 13 8.60 -0.06 0.75
C ALA A 13 9.73 -0.86 0.08
N LYS A 14 9.79 -2.17 0.32
CA LYS A 14 10.81 -3.04 -0.29
C LYS A 14 10.73 -3.02 -1.81
N ASP A 15 9.54 -3.15 -2.38
CA ASP A 15 9.34 -3.13 -3.82
C ASP A 15 9.74 -1.76 -4.42
N LEU A 16 9.42 -0.66 -3.73
CA LEU A 16 9.85 0.67 -4.16
C LEU A 16 11.37 0.86 -4.07
N ILE A 17 12.02 0.34 -3.01
CA ILE A 17 13.48 0.36 -2.88
C ILE A 17 14.14 -0.40 -4.03
N LEU A 18 13.60 -1.57 -4.43
CA LEU A 18 14.06 -2.31 -5.61
C LEU A 18 13.91 -1.47 -6.88
N SER A 19 12.72 -0.89 -7.10
CA SER A 19 12.47 -0.03 -8.26
C SER A 19 13.43 1.17 -8.30
N PHE A 20 13.73 1.81 -7.18
CA PHE A 20 14.73 2.88 -7.11
C PHE A 20 16.14 2.38 -7.38
N SER A 21 16.48 1.14 -6.96
CA SER A 21 17.77 0.53 -7.26
C SER A 21 17.97 0.30 -8.76
N ASP A 22 16.93 -0.17 -9.43
CA ASP A 22 16.96 -0.51 -10.86
C ASP A 22 17.01 0.75 -11.76
N HIS A 23 16.28 1.80 -11.38
CA HIS A 23 16.20 3.06 -12.13
C HIS A 23 17.23 4.11 -11.66
N GLY A 24 17.97 3.81 -10.67
CA GLY A 24 19.16 4.33 -10.05
C GLY A 24 19.40 5.79 -9.91
N SER A 25 19.23 6.53 -8.85
CA SER A 25 20.01 7.73 -8.50
C SER A 25 19.60 8.37 -7.18
N HIS A 26 18.92 7.64 -6.30
CA HIS A 26 18.59 8.17 -4.98
C HIS A 26 19.53 7.59 -3.91
N GLU A 27 19.99 8.44 -3.01
CA GLU A 27 20.58 8.02 -1.75
C GLU A 27 19.44 7.72 -0.78
N LEU A 28 19.26 6.45 -0.41
CA LEU A 28 18.20 6.04 0.50
C LEU A 28 18.79 5.79 1.89
N ILE A 29 18.12 6.32 2.92
CA ILE A 29 18.35 5.96 4.31
C ILE A 29 17.13 5.19 4.80
N LEU A 30 17.31 3.93 5.16
CA LEU A 30 16.23 2.99 5.45
C LEU A 30 16.01 2.88 6.96
N PHE A 31 14.91 3.42 7.45
CA PHE A 31 14.58 3.39 8.87
C PHE A 31 13.63 2.25 9.22
N ALA A 32 14.04 1.42 10.18
CA ALA A 32 13.23 0.30 10.66
C ALA A 32 13.56 -0.05 12.11
N ARG A 33 12.57 -0.57 12.86
CA ARG A 33 12.79 -1.13 14.21
C ARG A 33 13.64 -2.41 14.17
N ARG A 34 13.48 -3.22 13.13
CA ARG A 34 14.23 -4.46 12.90
C ARG A 34 15.23 -4.23 11.76
N GLN A 35 16.36 -3.63 12.09
CA GLN A 35 17.41 -3.31 11.12
C GLN A 35 17.99 -4.60 10.49
N ASP A 36 18.18 -5.63 11.31
CA ASP A 36 18.64 -6.97 10.90
C ASP A 36 17.76 -7.56 9.79
N ALA A 37 16.43 -7.45 9.91
CA ALA A 37 15.50 -7.94 8.90
C ALA A 37 15.61 -7.16 7.57
N VAL A 38 15.91 -5.85 7.61
CA VAL A 38 16.16 -5.06 6.42
C VAL A 38 17.50 -5.45 5.78
N SER A 39 18.55 -5.57 6.58
CA SER A 39 19.89 -5.95 6.11
C SER A 39 19.90 -7.37 5.50
N GLN A 40 19.22 -8.32 6.13
CA GLN A 40 19.06 -9.69 5.57
C GLN A 40 18.31 -9.66 4.24
N TRP A 41 17.22 -8.89 4.16
CA TRP A 41 16.48 -8.73 2.92
C TRP A 41 17.34 -8.09 1.83
N LEU A 42 18.07 -6.99 2.11
CA LEU A 42 18.99 -6.37 1.16
C LEU A 42 20.02 -7.38 0.65
N GLY A 43 20.55 -8.25 1.55
CA GLY A 43 21.44 -9.34 1.19
C GLY A 43 20.79 -10.33 0.22
N SER A 44 19.53 -10.69 0.45
CA SER A 44 18.80 -11.65 -0.39
C SER A 44 18.47 -11.14 -1.80
N VAL A 45 18.50 -9.83 -2.01
CA VAL A 45 18.22 -9.17 -3.31
C VAL A 45 19.47 -8.54 -3.94
N GLY A 46 20.68 -8.82 -3.43
CA GLY A 46 21.94 -8.35 -4.01
C GLY A 46 22.26 -6.88 -3.75
N LEU A 47 21.64 -6.26 -2.76
CA LEU A 47 21.82 -4.85 -2.40
C LEU A 47 22.61 -4.66 -1.08
N VAL A 48 23.54 -5.58 -0.78
CA VAL A 48 24.41 -5.46 0.39
C VAL A 48 25.17 -4.14 0.32
N ASP A 49 25.22 -3.43 1.47
CA ASP A 49 25.94 -2.16 1.65
C ASP A 49 25.54 -1.03 0.67
N ARG A 50 24.48 -1.23 -0.10
CA ARG A 50 23.98 -0.21 -1.04
C ARG A 50 23.32 0.96 -0.33
N TYR A 51 22.64 0.71 0.79
CA TYR A 51 21.86 1.68 1.53
C TYR A 51 22.17 1.63 3.03
N VAL A 52 22.16 2.78 3.67
CA VAL A 52 22.28 2.88 5.12
C VAL A 52 20.99 2.38 5.77
N VAL A 53 21.10 1.45 6.72
CA VAL A 53 19.98 0.95 7.53
C VAL A 53 20.14 1.47 8.94
N ALA A 54 19.10 2.10 9.47
CA ALA A 54 19.13 2.76 10.77
C ALA A 54 17.87 2.48 11.61
N ASP A 55 17.97 2.61 12.92
CA ASP A 55 16.81 2.69 13.80
C ASP A 55 16.19 4.08 13.75
N PHE A 56 14.91 4.20 14.13
CA PHE A 56 14.22 5.49 14.18
C PHE A 56 14.82 6.49 15.15
N THR A 57 15.57 6.04 16.17
CA THR A 57 16.30 6.92 17.09
C THR A 57 17.46 7.65 16.41
N ALA A 58 17.92 7.18 15.26
CA ALA A 58 18.93 7.84 14.45
C ALA A 58 18.35 8.87 13.47
N PHE A 59 17.04 9.00 13.36
CA PHE A 59 16.41 10.06 12.56
C PHE A 59 16.54 11.39 13.29
N ARG A 60 17.31 12.33 12.71
CA ARG A 60 17.66 13.60 13.33
C ARG A 60 17.10 14.78 12.55
N ALA A 61 16.76 15.84 13.27
CA ALA A 61 16.34 17.10 12.64
C ALA A 61 17.49 17.79 11.88
N GLU A 62 18.74 17.53 12.26
CA GLU A 62 19.94 18.10 11.64
C GLU A 62 20.34 17.40 10.35
N ASP A 63 19.83 16.18 10.10
CA ASP A 63 20.06 15.47 8.83
C ASP A 63 19.35 16.19 7.70
N TYR A 64 19.94 16.15 6.50
CA TYR A 64 19.31 16.71 5.32
C TYR A 64 18.61 15.60 4.52
N PHE A 65 17.30 15.80 4.23
CA PHE A 65 16.52 14.96 3.32
C PHE A 65 15.77 15.83 2.32
N ASP A 66 15.82 15.44 1.05
CA ASP A 66 14.98 16.01 -0.03
C ASP A 66 13.53 15.52 0.10
N ALA A 67 13.35 14.30 0.60
CA ALA A 67 12.04 13.70 0.81
C ALA A 67 12.02 12.67 1.96
N ILE A 68 10.84 12.52 2.57
CA ILE A 68 10.51 11.45 3.52
C ILE A 68 9.38 10.63 2.92
N LEU A 69 9.57 9.30 2.84
CA LEU A 69 8.54 8.34 2.45
C LEU A 69 8.14 7.53 3.67
N ASN A 70 6.91 7.69 4.14
CA ASN A 70 6.44 7.02 5.35
C ASN A 70 5.54 5.82 5.02
N PHE A 71 6.10 4.62 5.15
CA PHE A 71 5.44 3.33 5.01
C PHE A 71 5.10 2.68 6.36
N VAL A 72 5.29 3.41 7.47
CA VAL A 72 4.96 2.86 8.78
C VAL A 72 3.46 2.68 8.89
N GLY A 73 3.06 1.49 9.27
CA GLY A 73 1.68 1.09 9.40
C GLY A 73 1.55 -0.42 9.15
N VAL A 74 0.35 -0.93 9.27
CA VAL A 74 0.07 -2.34 9.05
C VAL A 74 -1.04 -2.46 8.02
N GLY A 75 -0.67 -2.84 6.80
CA GLY A 75 -1.63 -3.13 5.73
C GLY A 75 -2.22 -4.55 5.80
N ASN A 76 -1.65 -5.43 6.62
CA ASN A 76 -2.12 -6.79 6.82
C ASN A 76 -3.24 -6.80 7.89
N PRO A 77 -4.48 -7.19 7.55
CA PRO A 77 -5.61 -7.14 8.48
C PRO A 77 -5.47 -8.03 9.71
N ALA A 78 -4.81 -9.18 9.60
CA ALA A 78 -4.56 -10.03 10.77
C ALA A 78 -3.65 -9.29 11.77
N ARG A 79 -2.57 -8.70 11.30
CA ARG A 79 -1.69 -7.86 12.15
C ARG A 79 -2.38 -6.60 12.65
N THR A 80 -3.29 -6.01 11.87
CA THR A 80 -4.10 -4.87 12.33
C THR A 80 -5.01 -5.28 13.48
N ALA A 81 -5.62 -6.47 13.40
CA ALA A 81 -6.45 -7.02 14.48
C ALA A 81 -5.61 -7.30 15.74
N GLU A 82 -4.39 -7.84 15.59
CA GLU A 82 -3.46 -8.06 16.70
C GLU A 82 -3.02 -6.76 17.36
N MET A 83 -2.79 -5.71 16.60
CA MET A 83 -2.43 -4.39 17.13
C MET A 83 -3.57 -3.73 17.90
N GLY A 84 -4.80 -4.01 17.53
CA GLY A 84 -5.96 -3.39 18.16
C GLY A 84 -5.86 -1.85 18.13
N ALA A 85 -6.17 -1.21 19.26
CA ALA A 85 -6.15 0.25 19.38
C ALA A 85 -4.77 0.89 19.21
N SER A 86 -3.68 0.13 19.39
CA SER A 86 -2.32 0.67 19.23
C SER A 86 -2.00 1.15 17.80
N ILE A 87 -2.86 0.84 16.83
CA ILE A 87 -2.74 1.35 15.46
C ILE A 87 -2.79 2.88 15.42
N PHE A 88 -3.55 3.51 16.29
CA PHE A 88 -3.62 4.96 16.40
C PHE A 88 -2.28 5.54 16.87
N ASP A 89 -1.71 5.01 17.95
CA ASP A 89 -0.45 5.47 18.53
C ASP A 89 0.72 5.27 17.56
N VAL A 90 0.77 4.10 16.91
CA VAL A 90 1.83 3.80 15.95
C VAL A 90 1.74 4.71 14.73
N THR A 91 0.54 4.92 14.17
CA THR A 91 0.36 5.81 13.02
C THR A 91 0.73 7.24 13.41
N LEU A 92 0.24 7.74 14.53
CA LEU A 92 0.49 9.09 15.01
C LEU A 92 1.98 9.33 15.28
N LYS A 93 2.64 8.45 16.02
CA LYS A 93 4.05 8.60 16.42
C LYS A 93 4.98 8.83 15.23
N TYR A 94 4.87 8.01 14.20
CA TYR A 94 5.78 8.08 13.05
C TYR A 94 5.36 9.15 12.04
N ASP A 95 4.08 9.52 12.04
CA ASP A 95 3.58 10.66 11.32
C ASP A 95 4.10 11.98 11.94
N GLU A 96 3.99 12.12 13.26
CA GLU A 96 4.53 13.29 13.99
C GLU A 96 6.02 13.45 13.77
N MET A 97 6.79 12.37 13.86
CA MET A 97 8.23 12.41 13.59
C MET A 97 8.56 12.99 12.21
N ALA A 98 7.79 12.63 11.18
CA ALA A 98 7.96 13.19 9.85
C ALA A 98 7.47 14.65 9.77
N LEU A 99 6.32 14.97 10.38
CA LEU A 99 5.78 16.33 10.40
C LEU A 99 6.69 17.31 11.13
N ASP A 100 7.25 16.91 12.27
CA ASP A 100 8.20 17.75 13.03
C ASP A 100 9.43 18.10 12.17
N TYR A 101 9.89 17.13 11.36
CA TYR A 101 10.99 17.36 10.44
C TYR A 101 10.59 18.33 9.32
N VAL A 102 9.48 18.08 8.60
CA VAL A 102 9.11 18.93 7.47
C VAL A 102 8.67 20.33 7.89
N CYS A 103 8.17 20.52 9.11
CA CYS A 103 7.91 21.85 9.66
C CYS A 103 9.20 22.68 9.82
N GLN A 104 10.33 22.04 10.13
CA GLN A 104 11.65 22.68 10.22
C GLN A 104 12.33 22.77 8.85
N HIS A 105 11.96 21.91 7.90
CA HIS A 105 12.52 21.80 6.55
C HIS A 105 11.42 21.89 5.49
N PRO A 106 10.81 23.08 5.26
CA PRO A 106 9.59 23.21 4.44
C PRO A 106 9.80 22.89 2.95
N ASN A 107 11.03 22.70 2.50
CA ASN A 107 11.35 22.24 1.14
C ASN A 107 11.42 20.71 1.04
N CYS A 108 11.48 19.99 2.16
CA CYS A 108 11.47 18.53 2.20
C CYS A 108 10.07 18.01 1.87
N ARG A 109 9.96 17.12 0.88
CA ARG A 109 8.68 16.50 0.53
C ARG A 109 8.33 15.41 1.52
N TYR A 110 7.09 15.37 1.94
CA TYR A 110 6.57 14.26 2.74
C TYR A 110 5.54 13.46 1.95
N ILE A 111 5.82 12.18 1.71
CA ILE A 111 4.89 11.24 1.10
C ILE A 111 4.45 10.25 2.16
N PHE A 112 3.16 10.25 2.45
CA PHE A 112 2.54 9.35 3.41
C PHE A 112 1.76 8.26 2.72
N LEU A 113 2.09 6.99 3.00
CA LEU A 113 1.33 5.86 2.50
C LEU A 113 0.01 5.74 3.28
N SER A 114 -1.05 6.22 2.66
CA SER A 114 -2.41 6.09 3.15
C SER A 114 -3.11 4.88 2.51
N SER A 115 -4.40 4.80 2.66
CA SER A 115 -5.21 3.67 2.19
C SER A 115 -6.58 4.13 1.75
N GLY A 116 -7.17 3.44 0.76
CA GLY A 116 -8.58 3.58 0.45
C GLY A 116 -9.51 3.39 1.66
N ALA A 117 -9.04 2.73 2.72
CA ALA A 117 -9.79 2.59 3.97
C ALA A 117 -10.07 3.94 4.67
N ALA A 118 -9.32 5.00 4.36
CA ALA A 118 -9.56 6.34 4.89
C ALA A 118 -10.92 6.94 4.48
N TYR A 119 -11.52 6.46 3.39
CA TYR A 119 -12.88 6.84 3.02
C TYR A 119 -13.96 6.28 3.96
N GLY A 120 -13.63 5.25 4.78
CA GLY A 120 -14.68 4.55 5.53
C GLY A 120 -15.70 3.90 4.59
N GLY A 121 -16.93 3.74 5.05
CA GLY A 121 -18.08 3.31 4.24
C GLY A 121 -18.06 1.86 3.78
N SER A 122 -19.11 1.49 3.03
CA SER A 122 -19.38 0.12 2.55
C SER A 122 -18.72 -0.23 1.24
N PHE A 123 -18.32 0.77 0.45
CA PHE A 123 -17.83 0.61 -0.93
C PHE A 123 -18.83 -0.11 -1.85
N ASP A 124 -20.10 0.25 -1.75
CA ASP A 124 -21.15 -0.25 -2.65
C ASP A 124 -20.96 0.21 -4.09
N ALA A 125 -20.31 1.36 -4.27
CA ALA A 125 -19.80 1.89 -5.52
C ALA A 125 -18.28 2.14 -5.43
N PRO A 126 -17.57 2.25 -6.56
CA PRO A 126 -16.18 2.70 -6.56
C PRO A 126 -16.07 4.13 -6.03
N VAL A 127 -14.91 4.44 -5.45
CA VAL A 127 -14.59 5.81 -5.04
C VAL A 127 -14.43 6.71 -6.27
N ASP A 128 -14.96 7.91 -6.20
CA ASP A 128 -14.85 8.96 -7.22
C ASP A 128 -14.59 10.33 -6.59
N VAL A 129 -14.61 11.39 -7.39
CA VAL A 129 -14.39 12.80 -6.96
C VAL A 129 -15.42 13.32 -5.96
N HIS A 130 -16.60 12.70 -5.88
CA HIS A 130 -17.70 13.11 -5.01
C HIS A 130 -17.78 12.27 -3.73
N THR A 131 -16.98 11.20 -3.65
CA THR A 131 -17.02 10.28 -2.50
C THR A 131 -16.55 10.99 -1.24
N LYS A 132 -17.37 10.92 -0.21
CA LYS A 132 -17.07 11.48 1.12
C LYS A 132 -16.68 10.37 2.09
N ALA A 133 -15.76 10.67 3.00
CA ALA A 133 -15.49 9.79 4.12
C ALA A 133 -16.71 9.75 5.06
N VAL A 134 -17.13 8.54 5.44
CA VAL A 134 -18.28 8.32 6.33
C VAL A 134 -17.87 7.41 7.47
N LEU A 135 -18.10 7.86 8.70
CA LEU A 135 -17.79 7.12 9.93
C LEU A 135 -19.04 6.99 10.81
N ALA A 136 -19.33 5.77 11.22
CA ALA A 136 -20.34 5.48 12.24
C ALA A 136 -19.72 5.68 13.64
N ILE A 137 -19.43 6.94 14.02
CA ILE A 137 -18.62 7.28 15.20
C ILE A 137 -19.13 6.65 16.50
N ASN A 138 -20.46 6.59 16.70
CA ASN A 138 -21.08 6.02 17.90
C ASN A 138 -21.05 4.48 17.92
N HIS A 139 -20.72 3.85 16.80
CA HIS A 139 -20.69 2.39 16.62
C HIS A 139 -19.41 1.94 15.90
N LEU A 140 -18.30 2.65 16.14
CA LEU A 140 -17.02 2.37 15.49
C LEU A 140 -16.51 0.97 15.90
N GLN A 141 -16.37 0.10 14.93
CA GLN A 141 -15.88 -1.26 15.13
C GLN A 141 -14.34 -1.33 14.96
N PRO A 142 -13.65 -2.30 15.57
CA PRO A 142 -12.21 -2.47 15.45
C PRO A 142 -11.70 -2.53 13.99
N GLN A 143 -12.49 -3.10 13.09
CA GLN A 143 -12.16 -3.19 11.65
C GLN A 143 -12.04 -1.82 10.96
N ALA A 144 -12.66 -0.79 11.53
CA ALA A 144 -12.59 0.59 11.01
C ALA A 144 -11.40 1.38 11.56
N TRP A 145 -10.75 0.96 12.65
CA TRP A 145 -9.70 1.74 13.33
C TRP A 145 -8.54 2.09 12.41
N TYR A 146 -8.11 1.16 11.56
CA TYR A 146 -7.07 1.43 10.58
C TYR A 146 -7.43 2.58 9.63
N GLY A 147 -8.66 2.55 9.09
CA GLY A 147 -9.14 3.63 8.21
C GLY A 147 -9.23 4.96 8.93
N VAL A 148 -9.70 4.96 10.19
CA VAL A 148 -9.77 6.17 11.02
C VAL A 148 -8.39 6.74 11.31
N ALA A 149 -7.41 5.90 11.65
CA ALA A 149 -6.03 6.34 11.88
C ALA A 149 -5.42 7.00 10.62
N LYS A 150 -5.67 6.42 9.43
CA LYS A 150 -5.23 7.00 8.16
C LYS A 150 -5.95 8.33 7.86
N MET A 151 -7.26 8.38 8.03
CA MET A 151 -8.04 9.61 7.85
C MET A 151 -7.60 10.72 8.81
N HIS A 152 -7.28 10.39 10.07
CA HIS A 152 -6.77 11.34 11.05
C HIS A 152 -5.44 11.95 10.58
N ALA A 153 -4.48 11.14 10.14
CA ALA A 153 -3.22 11.64 9.60
C ALA A 153 -3.44 12.55 8.38
N GLU A 154 -4.25 12.11 7.40
CA GLU A 154 -4.58 12.94 6.23
C GLU A 154 -5.25 14.27 6.60
N SER A 155 -6.12 14.28 7.61
CA SER A 155 -6.78 15.51 8.08
C SER A 155 -5.77 16.51 8.65
N ARG A 156 -4.76 16.02 9.40
CA ARG A 156 -3.66 16.84 9.91
C ARG A 156 -2.82 17.39 8.74
N HIS A 157 -2.51 16.58 7.74
CA HIS A 157 -1.75 16.99 6.56
C HIS A 157 -2.48 18.11 5.78
N ARG A 158 -3.79 17.97 5.57
CA ARG A 158 -4.60 19.01 4.86
C ARG A 158 -4.67 20.32 5.63
N ALA A 159 -4.48 20.32 6.94
CA ALA A 159 -4.38 21.56 7.73
C ALA A 159 -3.04 22.30 7.53
N LEU A 160 -1.99 21.62 7.06
CA LEU A 160 -0.65 22.16 6.82
C LEU A 160 -0.43 22.53 5.35
N THR A 161 -1.33 23.35 4.79
CA THR A 161 -1.41 23.66 3.35
C THR A 161 -0.15 24.25 2.74
N HIS A 162 0.73 24.81 3.56
CA HIS A 162 2.01 25.42 3.14
C HIS A 162 3.15 24.40 3.02
N LEU A 163 2.97 23.15 3.46
CA LEU A 163 3.97 22.10 3.39
C LEU A 163 3.73 21.16 2.20
N PRO A 164 4.79 20.67 1.55
CA PRO A 164 4.68 19.75 0.41
C PRO A 164 4.42 18.32 0.89
N ILE A 165 3.19 18.05 1.29
CA ILE A 165 2.75 16.75 1.81
C ILE A 165 1.80 16.10 0.81
N VAL A 166 2.08 14.86 0.40
CA VAL A 166 1.20 14.09 -0.47
C VAL A 166 0.82 12.76 0.18
N ASP A 167 -0.47 12.57 0.40
CA ASP A 167 -1.02 11.29 0.85
C ASP A 167 -1.35 10.43 -0.36
N ILE A 168 -0.81 9.20 -0.39
CA ILE A 168 -1.08 8.23 -1.45
C ILE A 168 -1.99 7.14 -0.88
N ARG A 169 -3.24 7.09 -1.34
CA ARG A 169 -4.20 6.05 -0.94
C ARG A 169 -4.06 4.83 -1.82
N VAL A 170 -3.56 3.74 -1.26
CA VAL A 170 -3.50 2.43 -1.90
C VAL A 170 -4.72 1.60 -1.47
N PHE A 171 -5.46 1.03 -2.42
CA PHE A 171 -6.62 0.18 -2.17
C PHE A 171 -6.20 -1.28 -2.02
N ASN A 172 -5.54 -1.84 -3.04
CA ASN A 172 -4.93 -3.14 -2.98
C ASN A 172 -3.57 -3.08 -3.69
N TYR A 173 -2.64 -3.86 -3.21
CA TYR A 173 -1.29 -3.94 -3.77
C TYR A 173 -0.91 -5.40 -3.99
N ILE A 174 -0.26 -5.68 -5.10
CA ILE A 174 0.19 -7.02 -5.46
C ILE A 174 1.62 -6.96 -6.00
N SER A 175 2.46 -7.87 -5.55
CA SER A 175 3.81 -8.09 -6.08
C SER A 175 4.29 -9.50 -5.76
N ALA A 176 5.40 -9.89 -6.34
CA ALA A 176 6.05 -11.17 -6.05
C ALA A 176 6.56 -11.28 -4.60
N SER A 177 6.74 -10.15 -3.91
CA SER A 177 7.16 -10.11 -2.50
C SER A 177 6.00 -10.31 -1.50
N MET A 178 4.79 -10.63 -1.99
CA MET A 178 3.62 -10.87 -1.16
C MET A 178 3.83 -12.04 -0.18
N GLU A 179 3.37 -11.86 1.07
CA GLU A 179 3.36 -12.95 2.04
C GLU A 179 2.26 -13.97 1.69
N ALA A 180 2.62 -15.21 1.35
CA ALA A 180 1.65 -16.27 1.03
C ALA A 180 0.74 -16.61 2.23
N SER A 181 1.19 -16.35 3.46
CA SER A 181 0.42 -16.53 4.70
C SER A 181 -0.55 -15.38 5.01
N ALA A 182 -0.49 -14.27 4.27
CA ALA A 182 -1.37 -13.13 4.52
C ALA A 182 -2.83 -13.48 4.20
N ALA A 183 -3.76 -12.91 4.96
CA ALA A 183 -5.20 -13.14 4.80
C ALA A 183 -5.79 -12.26 3.67
N PHE A 184 -5.22 -12.35 2.47
CA PHE A 184 -5.73 -11.68 1.28
C PHE A 184 -6.27 -12.70 0.27
N PHE A 185 -7.25 -12.30 -0.51
CA PHE A 185 -7.82 -13.14 -1.55
C PHE A 185 -6.76 -13.63 -2.56
N THR A 186 -5.83 -12.77 -2.95
CA THR A 186 -4.72 -13.14 -3.85
C THR A 186 -3.75 -14.14 -3.21
N SER A 187 -3.51 -14.05 -1.90
CA SER A 187 -2.70 -15.03 -1.17
C SER A 187 -3.40 -16.40 -1.10
N ASP A 188 -4.73 -16.41 -0.94
CA ASP A 188 -5.53 -17.64 -0.95
C ASP A 188 -5.49 -18.31 -2.34
N LEU A 189 -5.58 -17.53 -3.43
CA LEU A 189 -5.42 -18.01 -4.80
C LEU A 189 -4.05 -18.66 -5.00
N LEU A 190 -2.97 -17.95 -4.67
CA LEU A 190 -1.61 -18.43 -4.83
C LEU A 190 -1.37 -19.73 -4.03
N ARG A 191 -1.82 -19.75 -2.78
CA ARG A 191 -1.72 -20.92 -1.91
C ARG A 191 -2.46 -22.13 -2.47
N ALA A 192 -3.70 -21.95 -2.96
CA ALA A 192 -4.49 -23.01 -3.56
C ALA A 192 -3.80 -23.61 -4.80
N ILE A 193 -3.15 -22.77 -5.63
CA ILE A 193 -2.36 -23.22 -6.78
C ILE A 193 -1.15 -24.04 -6.31
N GLN A 194 -0.35 -23.50 -5.37
CA GLN A 194 0.87 -24.13 -4.87
C GLN A 194 0.61 -25.48 -4.19
N THR A 195 -0.48 -25.55 -3.40
CA THR A 195 -0.85 -26.78 -2.66
C THR A 195 -1.76 -27.72 -3.45
N ARG A 196 -2.22 -27.30 -4.65
CA ARG A 196 -3.18 -28.03 -5.48
C ARG A 196 -4.46 -28.41 -4.73
N THR A 197 -4.94 -27.47 -3.90
CA THR A 197 -6.17 -27.64 -3.13
C THR A 197 -7.31 -26.83 -3.75
N THR A 198 -8.56 -27.25 -3.47
CA THR A 198 -9.73 -26.51 -3.93
C THR A 198 -9.90 -25.23 -3.11
N LEU A 199 -9.94 -24.07 -3.80
CA LEU A 199 -10.30 -22.80 -3.20
C LEU A 199 -11.81 -22.71 -3.05
N PHE A 200 -12.31 -22.56 -1.83
CA PHE A 200 -13.72 -22.27 -1.56
C PHE A 200 -13.90 -20.74 -1.44
N THR A 201 -14.78 -20.18 -2.24
CA THR A 201 -15.05 -18.73 -2.22
C THR A 201 -16.53 -18.43 -2.42
N SER A 202 -16.99 -17.27 -1.91
CA SER A 202 -18.41 -16.89 -2.00
C SER A 202 -18.82 -16.56 -3.45
N LYS A 203 -20.12 -16.69 -3.72
CA LYS A 203 -20.76 -16.22 -4.97
C LYS A 203 -20.85 -14.69 -5.05
N SER A 204 -20.59 -13.98 -3.95
CA SER A 204 -20.73 -12.53 -3.87
C SER A 204 -19.83 -11.81 -4.89
N SER A 205 -20.37 -10.82 -5.59
CA SER A 205 -19.62 -9.96 -6.50
C SER A 205 -18.56 -9.17 -5.72
N MET A 206 -17.36 -9.08 -6.31
CA MET A 206 -16.23 -8.32 -5.77
C MET A 206 -15.41 -7.77 -6.92
N VAL A 207 -15.17 -6.46 -6.90
CA VAL A 207 -14.27 -5.78 -7.83
C VAL A 207 -13.09 -5.22 -7.06
N ARG A 208 -11.89 -5.42 -7.55
CA ARG A 208 -10.63 -4.93 -6.96
C ARG A 208 -9.74 -4.32 -8.02
N ASP A 209 -8.97 -3.34 -7.59
CA ASP A 209 -7.88 -2.78 -8.38
C ASP A 209 -6.56 -3.11 -7.67
N TYR A 210 -5.74 -3.95 -8.29
CA TYR A 210 -4.48 -4.42 -7.74
C TYR A 210 -3.33 -3.65 -8.37
N LEU A 211 -2.82 -2.67 -7.64
CA LEU A 211 -1.67 -1.87 -8.05
C LEU A 211 -0.39 -2.71 -7.97
N GLY A 212 0.45 -2.64 -9.00
CA GLY A 212 1.77 -3.28 -9.04
C GLY A 212 2.91 -2.32 -8.70
N PRO A 213 4.14 -2.84 -8.54
CA PRO A 213 5.33 -2.06 -8.21
C PRO A 213 5.66 -0.98 -9.25
N GLU A 214 5.52 -1.28 -10.54
CA GLU A 214 5.88 -0.37 -11.64
C GLU A 214 5.04 0.92 -11.61
N ASP A 215 3.71 0.79 -11.59
CA ASP A 215 2.82 1.95 -11.54
C ASP A 215 2.92 2.70 -10.21
N PHE A 216 3.18 1.99 -9.09
CA PHE A 216 3.43 2.64 -7.81
C PHE A 216 4.73 3.46 -7.83
N HIS A 217 5.82 2.89 -8.35
CA HIS A 217 7.08 3.61 -8.54
C HIS A 217 6.89 4.83 -9.45
N GLN A 218 6.18 4.68 -10.58
CA GLN A 218 5.87 5.79 -11.48
C GLN A 218 5.19 6.94 -10.72
N LEU A 219 4.15 6.64 -9.93
CA LEU A 219 3.43 7.66 -9.16
C LEU A 219 4.34 8.36 -8.15
N VAL A 220 5.09 7.60 -7.35
CA VAL A 220 6.02 8.17 -6.36
C VAL A 220 7.08 9.04 -7.05
N HIS A 221 7.67 8.57 -8.15
CA HIS A 221 8.65 9.33 -8.92
C HIS A 221 8.07 10.65 -9.46
N LYS A 222 6.84 10.62 -9.99
CA LYS A 222 6.15 11.82 -10.47
C LYS A 222 5.89 12.82 -9.34
N ILE A 223 5.50 12.37 -8.17
CA ILE A 223 5.31 13.22 -6.99
C ILE A 223 6.65 13.81 -6.53
N LEU A 224 7.72 13.02 -6.49
CA LEU A 224 9.05 13.48 -6.10
C LEU A 224 9.63 14.54 -7.04
N THR A 225 9.27 14.52 -8.31
CA THR A 225 9.78 15.44 -9.34
C THR A 225 8.84 16.62 -9.62
N ALA A 226 7.59 16.57 -9.19
CA ALA A 226 6.62 17.66 -9.36
C ALA A 226 6.98 18.88 -8.48
N PRO A 227 6.44 20.07 -8.71
CA PRO A 227 6.47 21.16 -7.75
C PRO A 227 5.89 20.74 -6.40
N GLY A 228 6.45 21.26 -5.30
CA GLY A 228 5.97 20.98 -3.95
C GLY A 228 4.49 21.38 -3.81
N THR A 229 3.65 20.46 -3.37
CA THR A 229 2.22 20.69 -3.20
C THR A 229 1.68 19.88 -2.03
N ASN A 230 0.57 20.36 -1.45
CA ASN A 230 -0.19 19.64 -0.45
C ASN A 230 -1.40 18.99 -1.11
N ALA A 231 -1.40 17.67 -1.23
CA ALA A 231 -2.43 16.94 -1.97
C ALA A 231 -2.71 15.55 -1.38
N VAL A 232 -3.81 14.96 -1.80
CA VAL A 232 -4.11 13.54 -1.62
C VAL A 232 -4.44 12.94 -2.97
N VAL A 233 -3.93 11.74 -3.24
CA VAL A 233 -4.18 11.02 -4.49
C VAL A 233 -4.55 9.58 -4.22
N ASP A 234 -5.47 9.07 -5.04
CA ASP A 234 -5.80 7.65 -5.05
C ASP A 234 -4.96 6.93 -6.11
N CYS A 235 -4.44 5.76 -5.77
CA CYS A 235 -3.82 4.87 -6.73
C CYS A 235 -4.90 4.10 -7.51
N TYR A 236 -4.66 3.94 -8.80
CA TYR A 236 -5.49 3.12 -9.68
C TYR A 236 -4.64 2.55 -10.82
N THR A 237 -5.13 1.47 -11.45
CA THR A 237 -4.54 0.85 -12.64
C THR A 237 -5.31 1.24 -13.91
N LEU A 238 -4.93 0.71 -15.07
CA LEU A 238 -5.71 0.90 -16.32
C LEU A 238 -7.13 0.37 -16.21
N ALA A 239 -7.32 -0.73 -15.49
CA ALA A 239 -8.64 -1.34 -15.27
C ALA A 239 -8.65 -2.22 -14.02
N PRO A 240 -9.67 -2.11 -13.15
CA PRO A 240 -9.91 -3.05 -12.07
C PRO A 240 -10.35 -4.42 -12.63
N VAL A 241 -10.39 -5.44 -11.76
CA VAL A 241 -10.79 -6.79 -12.13
C VAL A 241 -11.94 -7.29 -11.26
N GLU A 242 -12.93 -7.90 -11.88
CA GLU A 242 -13.97 -8.65 -11.19
C GLU A 242 -13.48 -10.02 -10.73
N LYS A 243 -14.00 -10.48 -9.59
CA LYS A 243 -13.61 -11.76 -8.98
C LYS A 243 -13.76 -12.94 -9.95
N MET A 244 -14.87 -13.03 -10.67
CA MET A 244 -15.08 -14.16 -11.60
C MET A 244 -14.14 -14.12 -12.79
N ALA A 245 -13.84 -12.94 -13.33
CA ALA A 245 -12.84 -12.77 -14.38
C ALA A 245 -11.43 -13.13 -13.88
N LEU A 246 -11.08 -12.73 -12.66
CA LEU A 246 -9.81 -13.11 -12.04
C LEU A 246 -9.72 -14.63 -11.84
N LEU A 247 -10.77 -15.26 -11.29
CA LEU A 247 -10.80 -16.71 -11.08
C LEU A 247 -10.65 -17.47 -12.41
N ALA A 248 -11.34 -17.05 -13.45
CA ALA A 248 -11.26 -17.67 -14.78
C ALA A 248 -9.84 -17.56 -15.37
N ALA A 249 -9.23 -16.39 -15.34
CA ALA A 249 -7.88 -16.17 -15.84
C ALA A 249 -6.82 -16.98 -15.07
N VAL A 250 -6.96 -17.03 -13.73
CA VAL A 250 -6.05 -17.82 -12.86
C VAL A 250 -6.26 -19.33 -13.07
N GLN A 251 -7.50 -19.78 -13.29
CA GLN A 251 -7.80 -21.17 -13.64
C GLN A 251 -7.17 -21.55 -14.97
N GLU A 252 -7.37 -20.74 -16.00
CA GLU A 252 -6.83 -20.98 -17.34
C GLU A 252 -5.29 -21.05 -17.34
N ARG A 253 -4.63 -20.10 -16.64
CA ARG A 253 -3.17 -19.98 -16.70
C ARG A 253 -2.44 -20.92 -15.75
N TYR A 254 -3.01 -21.22 -14.58
CA TYR A 254 -2.33 -21.95 -13.50
C TYR A 254 -3.03 -23.23 -13.05
N GLY A 255 -4.21 -23.55 -13.61
CA GLY A 255 -4.97 -24.75 -13.24
C GLY A 255 -5.62 -24.63 -11.86
N LEU A 256 -6.01 -23.41 -11.43
CA LEU A 256 -6.71 -23.24 -10.16
C LEU A 256 -7.98 -24.10 -10.12
N ILE A 257 -8.17 -24.84 -9.04
CA ILE A 257 -9.42 -25.52 -8.73
C ILE A 257 -10.20 -24.69 -7.71
N TYR A 258 -11.41 -24.30 -8.03
CA TYR A 258 -12.24 -23.54 -7.09
C TYR A 258 -13.70 -24.00 -7.08
N ALA A 259 -14.38 -23.76 -5.95
CA ALA A 259 -15.80 -24.01 -5.78
C ALA A 259 -16.47 -22.79 -5.15
N LEU A 260 -17.63 -22.44 -5.69
CA LEU A 260 -18.45 -21.32 -5.19
C LEU A 260 -19.37 -21.81 -4.08
N THR A 261 -19.38 -21.10 -2.95
CA THR A 261 -20.22 -21.38 -1.78
C THR A 261 -21.14 -20.20 -1.47
N ASP A 262 -22.25 -20.44 -0.80
CA ASP A 262 -23.19 -19.37 -0.41
C ASP A 262 -22.66 -18.52 0.75
N SER A 263 -21.76 -19.05 1.56
CA SER A 263 -21.05 -18.33 2.62
C SER A 263 -19.55 -18.35 2.34
N ALA A 264 -18.86 -17.23 2.56
CA ALA A 264 -17.39 -17.22 2.54
C ALA A 264 -16.88 -18.03 3.73
N ALA A 265 -16.27 -19.20 3.47
CA ALA A 265 -15.41 -19.83 4.45
C ALA A 265 -14.09 -19.04 4.46
N GLY A 266 -13.96 -18.11 5.39
CA GLY A 266 -12.76 -17.29 5.52
C GLY A 266 -13.10 -15.82 5.74
N THR A 267 -12.36 -15.18 6.63
CA THR A 267 -12.49 -13.76 6.92
C THR A 267 -11.89 -12.99 5.75
N ASN A 268 -12.73 -12.45 4.88
CA ASN A 268 -12.24 -11.52 3.87
C ASN A 268 -11.66 -10.29 4.60
N ALA A 269 -10.36 -10.16 4.57
CA ALA A 269 -9.60 -9.15 5.30
C ALA A 269 -10.03 -7.71 5.02
N THR A 270 -10.58 -7.46 3.83
CA THR A 270 -11.13 -6.16 3.44
C THR A 270 -12.62 -6.03 3.74
N GLY A 271 -13.24 -7.00 4.42
CA GLY A 271 -14.68 -7.05 4.66
C GLY A 271 -15.49 -7.35 3.39
N LEU A 272 -16.82 -7.24 3.47
CA LEU A 272 -17.74 -7.46 2.33
C LEU A 272 -17.77 -6.28 1.34
N LYS A 273 -16.69 -5.50 1.21
CA LYS A 273 -16.62 -4.36 0.29
C LYS A 273 -16.77 -4.83 -1.16
N LYS A 274 -17.87 -4.42 -1.81
CA LYS A 274 -18.16 -4.83 -3.19
C LYS A 274 -17.18 -4.21 -4.19
N ASN A 275 -16.93 -2.90 -4.11
CA ASN A 275 -16.12 -2.12 -5.06
C ASN A 275 -15.00 -1.39 -4.34
N TYR A 276 -13.96 -2.12 -3.89
CA TYR A 276 -12.84 -1.50 -3.17
C TYR A 276 -11.75 -1.05 -4.15
N PHE A 277 -12.02 0.03 -4.86
CA PHE A 277 -11.12 0.69 -5.80
C PHE A 277 -11.57 2.14 -6.06
N SER A 278 -10.74 2.91 -6.77
CA SER A 278 -11.00 4.32 -7.09
C SER A 278 -11.05 4.57 -8.59
N THR A 279 -11.93 5.45 -9.00
CA THR A 279 -11.96 6.09 -10.32
C THR A 279 -11.59 7.57 -10.25
N HIS A 280 -11.16 8.04 -9.07
CA HIS A 280 -10.78 9.44 -8.85
C HIS A 280 -9.48 9.77 -9.59
N PRO A 281 -9.50 10.69 -10.57
CA PRO A 281 -8.37 10.95 -11.45
C PRO A 281 -7.29 11.88 -10.84
N GLY A 282 -7.31 12.15 -9.54
CA GLY A 282 -6.44 13.13 -8.88
C GLY A 282 -4.96 12.95 -9.15
N ALA A 283 -4.49 11.70 -9.25
CA ALA A 283 -3.09 11.40 -9.53
C ALA A 283 -2.62 11.90 -10.93
N LYS A 284 -3.54 12.12 -11.88
CA LYS A 284 -3.20 12.70 -13.20
C LYS A 284 -2.59 14.10 -13.09
N SER A 285 -2.90 14.86 -12.04
CA SER A 285 -2.31 16.20 -11.84
C SER A 285 -0.79 16.15 -11.66
N PHE A 286 -0.25 15.01 -11.23
CA PHE A 286 1.19 14.75 -11.15
C PHE A 286 1.76 14.15 -12.44
N GLY A 287 0.96 13.91 -13.47
CA GLY A 287 1.37 13.22 -14.70
C GLY A 287 1.40 11.69 -14.54
N TYR A 288 0.67 11.15 -13.55
CA TYR A 288 0.51 9.70 -13.40
C TYR A 288 -0.35 9.13 -14.54
N ALA A 289 0.16 8.10 -15.18
CA ALA A 289 -0.52 7.36 -16.25
C ALA A 289 -0.19 5.87 -16.05
N PRO A 290 -1.09 5.08 -15.43
CA PRO A 290 -0.83 3.66 -15.21
C PRO A 290 -0.65 2.92 -16.52
N THR A 291 0.19 1.89 -16.50
CA THR A 291 0.55 1.09 -17.68
C THR A 291 -0.03 -0.32 -17.64
N GLN A 292 -0.43 -0.76 -16.45
CA GLN A 292 -0.88 -2.12 -16.19
C GLN A 292 -2.36 -2.15 -15.79
N THR A 293 -3.02 -3.28 -16.04
CA THR A 293 -4.34 -3.59 -15.47
C THR A 293 -4.18 -4.33 -14.13
N ALA A 294 -5.21 -4.33 -13.28
CA ALA A 294 -5.23 -5.14 -12.07
C ALA A 294 -5.00 -6.62 -12.35
N LEU A 295 -5.58 -7.15 -13.45
CA LEU A 295 -5.41 -8.53 -13.85
C LEU A 295 -3.96 -8.83 -14.26
N SER A 296 -3.35 -7.99 -15.12
CA SER A 296 -1.96 -8.18 -15.54
C SER A 296 -0.99 -8.15 -14.37
N ASN A 297 -1.20 -7.26 -13.39
CA ASN A 297 -0.37 -7.21 -12.18
C ASN A 297 -0.48 -8.50 -11.35
N VAL A 298 -1.69 -9.05 -11.19
CA VAL A 298 -1.86 -10.33 -10.46
C VAL A 298 -1.18 -11.47 -11.19
N LEU A 299 -1.38 -11.61 -12.49
CA LEU A 299 -0.78 -12.68 -13.28
C LEU A 299 0.75 -12.58 -13.28
N HIS A 300 1.30 -11.39 -13.45
CA HIS A 300 2.75 -11.16 -13.40
C HIS A 300 3.35 -11.53 -12.04
N ALA A 301 2.72 -11.11 -10.95
CA ALA A 301 3.17 -11.48 -9.60
C ALA A 301 3.14 -13.00 -9.39
N PHE A 302 2.09 -13.66 -9.89
CA PHE A 302 1.96 -15.13 -9.78
C PHE A 302 2.98 -15.87 -10.65
N ASP A 303 3.29 -15.37 -11.86
CA ASP A 303 4.35 -15.96 -12.70
C ASP A 303 5.67 -16.01 -11.94
N ILE A 304 6.07 -14.91 -11.33
CA ILE A 304 7.32 -14.85 -10.54
C ILE A 304 7.26 -15.80 -9.33
N CYS A 305 6.15 -15.76 -8.56
CA CYS A 305 5.99 -16.63 -7.38
C CYS A 305 5.97 -18.14 -7.71
N LEU A 306 5.57 -18.50 -8.93
CA LEU A 306 5.47 -19.89 -9.39
C LEU A 306 6.64 -20.30 -10.28
N GLY A 307 7.62 -19.43 -10.54
CA GLY A 307 8.78 -19.69 -11.38
C GLY A 307 8.44 -19.91 -12.86
N LYS A 308 7.48 -19.19 -13.38
CA LYS A 308 6.99 -19.27 -14.77
C LYS A 308 7.44 -18.08 -15.60
#